data_c807f6fbfbea37065a616149929bb1d7
#
_entry.id   c807f6fbfbea37065a616149929bb1d7
#
_cell.length_a   1.000
_cell.length_b   1.000
_cell.length_c   1.000
_cell.angle_alpha   90.00
_cell.angle_beta   90.00
_cell.angle_gamma   90.00
#
_symmetry.space_group_name_H-M   'P 1'
#
loop_
_entity.id
_entity.type
_entity.pdbx_description
1 polymer ?
#
loop_
_entity_poly.entity_id
_entity_poly.type
_entity_poly.pdbx_seq_one_letter_code
_entity_poly.pdbx_strand_id
1 'polypeptide(L)'
;ALPIYKNMQQYKRDFLEFAISAGVLRFGEFTLKSGRVSPYFFNAGLFNHGAQLARLGRYYAAAIVESGIEFDLLYGPAYKGIPLAAVTATYLAEEHNLDIPFAFNRKEVKDHGEGGVIVGAPLEGRILVIDDVISAGTSVRESVDIIKDNSATFAGVVISLDRQERGQRDRSAIQEVESDYGVEVASIVNLEDMITYLKDLPDFANSLDSVRKYREQYGA
;
A
#
# COMPACT_ATOMS: atom_id res chain seq x y z
N ALA A 1 -12.82 -13.64 30.22
CA ALA A 1 -12.89 -12.23 29.78
C ALA A 1 -11.91 -12.08 28.61
N LEU A 2 -12.41 -11.86 27.43
CA LEU A 2 -11.58 -11.52 26.27
C LEU A 2 -10.84 -10.21 26.58
N PRO A 3 -9.52 -10.10 26.28
CA PRO A 3 -8.82 -8.84 26.47
C PRO A 3 -9.48 -7.77 25.60
N ILE A 4 -9.76 -6.63 26.21
CA ILE A 4 -10.29 -5.45 25.51
C ILE A 4 -9.17 -4.94 24.61
N TYR A 5 -9.16 -5.39 23.36
CA TYR A 5 -8.27 -4.85 22.31
C TYR A 5 -8.72 -3.42 21.97
N LYS A 6 -8.23 -2.45 22.75
CA LYS A 6 -8.42 -1.06 22.43
C LYS A 6 -7.61 -0.74 21.17
N ASN A 7 -8.31 -0.45 20.06
CA ASN A 7 -7.93 0.41 18.95
C ASN A 7 -7.24 -0.15 17.70
N MET A 8 -7.21 -1.45 17.42
CA MET A 8 -6.85 -1.90 16.08
C MET A 8 -8.07 -2.53 15.40
N GLN A 9 -8.37 -2.08 14.17
CA GLN A 9 -9.45 -2.67 13.37
C GLN A 9 -9.11 -4.12 13.01
N GLN A 10 -10.15 -4.97 12.94
CA GLN A 10 -9.97 -6.41 12.78
C GLN A 10 -9.25 -6.76 11.48
N TYR A 11 -9.58 -6.09 10.36
CA TYR A 11 -8.93 -6.37 9.08
C TYR A 11 -7.42 -6.09 9.08
N LYS A 12 -6.95 -5.11 9.86
CA LYS A 12 -5.52 -4.80 10.02
C LYS A 12 -4.79 -5.91 10.75
N ARG A 13 -5.41 -6.43 11.80
CA ARG A 13 -4.90 -7.57 12.57
C ARG A 13 -4.81 -8.81 11.68
N ASP A 14 -5.89 -9.12 10.97
CA ASP A 14 -5.96 -10.25 10.05
C ASP A 14 -4.95 -10.14 8.92
N PHE A 15 -4.68 -8.93 8.43
CA PHE A 15 -3.64 -8.68 7.43
C PHE A 15 -2.23 -8.96 7.96
N LEU A 16 -1.91 -8.50 9.19
CA LEU A 16 -0.59 -8.75 9.79
C LEU A 16 -0.36 -10.23 10.03
N GLU A 17 -1.34 -10.95 10.58
CA GLU A 17 -1.29 -12.40 10.74
C GLU A 17 -1.09 -13.12 9.40
N PHE A 18 -1.84 -12.72 8.39
CA PHE A 18 -1.74 -13.25 7.04
C PHE A 18 -0.35 -12.98 6.41
N ALA A 19 0.16 -11.76 6.53
CA ALA A 19 1.47 -11.39 5.99
C ALA A 19 2.61 -12.17 6.65
N ILE A 20 2.53 -12.41 7.96
CA ILE A 20 3.49 -13.25 8.69
C ILE A 20 3.38 -14.70 8.25
N SER A 21 2.18 -15.26 8.21
CA SER A 21 1.96 -16.67 7.83
C SER A 21 2.38 -16.97 6.39
N ALA A 22 2.24 -16.00 5.49
CA ALA A 22 2.68 -16.10 4.09
C ALA A 22 4.18 -15.83 3.89
N GLY A 23 4.92 -15.48 4.95
CA GLY A 23 6.33 -15.12 4.87
C GLY A 23 6.61 -13.80 4.16
N VAL A 24 5.58 -12.99 3.93
CA VAL A 24 5.65 -11.65 3.35
C VAL A 24 6.24 -10.65 4.34
N LEU A 25 5.79 -10.72 5.60
CA LEU A 25 6.35 -9.98 6.74
C LEU A 25 7.19 -10.94 7.59
N ARG A 26 8.48 -10.63 7.72
CA ARG A 26 9.43 -11.42 8.51
C ARG A 26 10.18 -10.53 9.47
N PHE A 27 10.50 -11.08 10.65
CA PHE A 27 11.32 -10.43 11.66
C PHE A 27 12.71 -11.05 11.70
N GLY A 28 13.73 -10.23 11.95
CA GLY A 28 15.13 -10.61 11.94
C GLY A 28 16.01 -9.41 11.63
N GLU A 29 17.18 -9.65 11.08
CA GLU A 29 18.11 -8.60 10.69
C GLU A 29 18.22 -8.54 9.16
N PHE A 30 17.78 -7.42 8.57
CA PHE A 30 17.72 -7.24 7.11
C PHE A 30 18.39 -5.94 6.69
N THR A 31 19.39 -6.02 5.83
CA THR A 31 20.00 -4.83 5.23
C THR A 31 19.14 -4.31 4.09
N LEU A 32 18.60 -3.10 4.23
CA LEU A 32 17.79 -2.43 3.22
C LEU A 32 18.70 -1.81 2.12
N LYS A 33 18.10 -1.46 0.98
CA LYS A 33 18.82 -0.75 -0.12
C LYS A 33 19.44 0.57 0.32
N SER A 34 18.90 1.21 1.35
CA SER A 34 19.45 2.42 1.97
C SER A 34 20.71 2.18 2.80
N GLY A 35 21.09 0.92 3.01
CA GLY A 35 22.18 0.53 3.94
C GLY A 35 21.73 0.40 5.41
N ARG A 36 20.50 0.76 5.76
CA ARG A 36 19.96 0.58 7.11
C ARG A 36 19.75 -0.91 7.41
N VAL A 37 20.01 -1.30 8.63
CA VAL A 37 19.66 -2.64 9.13
C VAL A 37 18.29 -2.55 9.80
N SER A 38 17.30 -3.20 9.19
CA SER A 38 15.91 -3.22 9.65
C SER A 38 15.61 -4.51 10.43
N PRO A 39 14.86 -4.44 11.54
CA PRO A 39 14.46 -5.61 12.32
C PRO A 39 13.30 -6.38 11.68
N TYR A 40 12.79 -5.92 10.55
CA TYR A 40 11.75 -6.60 9.79
C TYR A 40 11.93 -6.34 8.29
N PHE A 41 11.37 -7.25 7.50
CA PHE A 41 11.34 -7.16 6.05
C PHE A 41 9.94 -7.48 5.53
N PHE A 42 9.44 -6.63 4.64
CA PHE A 42 8.15 -6.80 3.99
C PHE A 42 8.35 -6.92 2.49
N ASN A 43 7.85 -8.01 1.90
CA ASN A 43 7.94 -8.25 0.46
C ASN A 43 6.58 -8.69 -0.10
N ALA A 44 5.79 -7.73 -0.56
CA ALA A 44 4.47 -7.98 -1.14
C ALA A 44 4.50 -8.88 -2.40
N GLY A 45 5.65 -8.98 -3.08
CA GLY A 45 5.83 -9.88 -4.23
C GLY A 45 5.69 -11.36 -3.90
N LEU A 46 5.71 -11.74 -2.62
CA LEU A 46 5.48 -13.10 -2.17
C LEU A 46 3.98 -13.46 -2.06
N PHE A 47 3.06 -12.51 -2.20
CA PHE A 47 1.65 -12.79 -2.45
C PHE A 47 1.43 -13.22 -3.91
N ASN A 48 1.92 -14.41 -4.25
CA ASN A 48 2.00 -14.88 -5.64
C ASN A 48 1.09 -16.08 -5.95
N HIS A 49 0.16 -16.40 -5.06
CA HIS A 49 -0.89 -17.38 -5.24
C HIS A 49 -2.27 -16.73 -5.32
N GLY A 50 -3.18 -17.30 -6.11
CA GLY A 50 -4.52 -16.75 -6.31
C GLY A 50 -5.27 -16.50 -5.01
N ALA A 51 -5.26 -17.44 -4.06
CA ALA A 51 -5.91 -17.27 -2.77
C ALA A 51 -5.27 -16.15 -1.91
N GLN A 52 -3.96 -15.97 -2.01
CA GLN A 52 -3.26 -14.88 -1.33
C GLN A 52 -3.61 -13.53 -1.97
N LEU A 53 -3.63 -13.47 -3.30
CA LEU A 53 -3.98 -12.25 -4.03
C LEU A 53 -5.44 -11.85 -3.76
N ALA A 54 -6.36 -12.80 -3.69
CA ALA A 54 -7.75 -12.56 -3.32
C ALA A 54 -7.88 -11.94 -1.93
N ARG A 55 -7.19 -12.51 -0.92
CA ARG A 55 -7.17 -11.95 0.44
C ARG A 55 -6.57 -10.53 0.46
N LEU A 56 -5.47 -10.32 -0.27
CA LEU A 56 -4.84 -9.01 -0.37
C LEU A 56 -5.79 -7.96 -0.95
N GLY A 57 -6.53 -8.30 -2.00
CA GLY A 57 -7.54 -7.41 -2.61
C GLY A 57 -8.64 -6.99 -1.62
N ARG A 58 -9.09 -7.90 -0.75
CA ARG A 58 -10.04 -7.58 0.33
C ARG A 58 -9.47 -6.59 1.32
N TYR A 59 -8.21 -6.75 1.72
CA TYR A 59 -7.57 -5.84 2.67
C TYR A 59 -7.36 -4.44 2.08
N TYR A 60 -7.00 -4.35 0.79
CA TYR A 60 -6.95 -3.06 0.10
C TYR A 60 -8.32 -2.41 0.00
N ALA A 61 -9.36 -3.18 -0.37
CA ALA A 61 -10.72 -2.65 -0.45
C ALA A 61 -11.20 -2.10 0.91
N ALA A 62 -10.95 -2.84 2.00
CA ALA A 62 -11.26 -2.40 3.36
C ALA A 62 -10.52 -1.11 3.73
N ALA A 63 -9.21 -1.02 3.43
CA ALA A 63 -8.41 0.17 3.70
C ALA A 63 -8.88 1.39 2.90
N ILE A 64 -9.26 1.21 1.63
CA ILE A 64 -9.81 2.28 0.78
C ILE A 64 -11.13 2.81 1.36
N VAL A 65 -12.05 1.92 1.71
CA VAL A 65 -13.35 2.31 2.27
C VAL A 65 -13.16 3.04 3.61
N GLU A 66 -12.28 2.52 4.47
CA GLU A 66 -12.00 3.14 5.78
C GLU A 66 -11.33 4.50 5.67
N SER A 67 -10.48 4.72 4.66
CA SER A 67 -9.79 6.00 4.47
C SER A 67 -10.75 7.14 4.16
N GLY A 68 -11.90 6.86 3.55
CA GLY A 68 -12.84 7.88 3.10
C GLY A 68 -12.33 8.71 1.92
N ILE A 69 -11.22 8.36 1.29
CA ILE A 69 -10.72 9.06 0.10
C ILE A 69 -11.77 8.93 -1.02
N GLU A 70 -12.22 10.06 -1.51
CA GLU A 70 -13.16 10.10 -2.63
C GLU A 70 -12.43 9.98 -3.97
N PHE A 71 -12.81 9.00 -4.79
CA PHE A 71 -12.20 8.75 -6.10
C PHE A 71 -13.23 8.18 -7.09
N ASP A 72 -12.89 8.26 -8.36
CA ASP A 72 -13.77 7.84 -9.46
C ASP A 72 -13.18 6.65 -10.24
N LEU A 73 -11.86 6.44 -10.14
CA LEU A 73 -11.14 5.37 -10.83
C LEU A 73 -9.93 4.90 -10.00
N LEU A 74 -9.66 3.59 -10.01
CA LEU A 74 -8.49 2.95 -9.39
C LEU A 74 -7.41 2.73 -10.44
N TYR A 75 -6.20 3.25 -10.21
CA TYR A 75 -5.08 3.17 -11.13
C TYR A 75 -3.91 2.39 -10.53
N GLY A 76 -3.49 1.34 -11.23
CA GLY A 76 -2.34 0.51 -10.84
C GLY A 76 -1.12 0.72 -11.74
N PRO A 77 -0.06 1.41 -11.29
CA PRO A 77 1.14 1.60 -12.10
C PRO A 77 1.85 0.27 -12.39
N ALA A 78 2.31 0.12 -13.63
CA ALA A 78 3.02 -1.09 -14.05
C ALA A 78 4.35 -1.25 -13.28
N TYR A 79 4.67 -2.47 -12.83
CA TYR A 79 3.92 -3.70 -13.12
C TYR A 79 3.15 -4.23 -11.90
N LYS A 80 3.61 -3.95 -10.68
CA LYS A 80 3.02 -4.49 -9.44
C LYS A 80 1.61 -3.96 -9.18
N GLY A 81 1.33 -2.72 -9.54
CA GLY A 81 0.01 -2.11 -9.37
C GLY A 81 -1.07 -2.77 -10.23
N ILE A 82 -0.71 -3.40 -11.35
CA ILE A 82 -1.69 -4.00 -12.26
C ILE A 82 -2.56 -5.07 -11.57
N PRO A 83 -2.00 -6.15 -11.00
CA PRO A 83 -2.81 -7.15 -10.31
C PRO A 83 -3.50 -6.59 -9.07
N LEU A 84 -2.88 -5.60 -8.39
CA LEU A 84 -3.47 -4.97 -7.21
C LEU A 84 -4.73 -4.18 -7.59
N ALA A 85 -4.70 -3.37 -8.65
CA ALA A 85 -5.87 -2.62 -9.11
C ALA A 85 -7.00 -3.55 -9.52
N ALA A 86 -6.72 -4.58 -10.30
CA ALA A 86 -7.73 -5.52 -10.79
C ALA A 86 -8.42 -6.27 -9.63
N VAL A 87 -7.65 -6.87 -8.73
CA VAL A 87 -8.23 -7.64 -7.61
C VAL A 87 -8.95 -6.74 -6.61
N THR A 88 -8.44 -5.53 -6.36
CA THR A 88 -9.08 -4.60 -5.43
C THR A 88 -10.39 -4.06 -5.99
N ALA A 89 -10.44 -3.71 -7.28
CA ALA A 89 -11.68 -3.30 -7.94
C ALA A 89 -12.76 -4.39 -7.84
N THR A 90 -12.39 -5.68 -7.99
CA THR A 90 -13.32 -6.81 -7.82
C THR A 90 -13.92 -6.81 -6.41
N TYR A 91 -13.11 -6.68 -5.36
CA TYR A 91 -13.63 -6.72 -3.98
C TYR A 91 -14.35 -5.44 -3.55
N LEU A 92 -13.98 -4.28 -4.11
CA LEU A 92 -14.79 -3.06 -3.94
C LEU A 92 -16.20 -3.26 -4.47
N ALA A 93 -16.36 -3.92 -5.62
CA ALA A 93 -17.68 -4.22 -6.20
C ALA A 93 -18.42 -5.30 -5.39
N GLU A 94 -17.77 -6.43 -5.07
CA GLU A 94 -18.44 -7.57 -4.44
C GLU A 94 -18.79 -7.36 -2.97
N GLU A 95 -17.91 -6.73 -2.19
CA GLU A 95 -18.05 -6.64 -0.72
C GLU A 95 -18.47 -5.25 -0.24
N HIS A 96 -18.24 -4.19 -1.04
CA HIS A 96 -18.55 -2.80 -0.65
C HIS A 96 -19.56 -2.11 -1.55
N ASN A 97 -20.10 -2.80 -2.56
CA ASN A 97 -21.07 -2.26 -3.52
C ASN A 97 -20.54 -0.99 -4.24
N LEU A 98 -19.24 -0.96 -4.51
CA LEU A 98 -18.53 0.11 -5.20
C LEU A 98 -18.01 -0.42 -6.54
N ASP A 99 -18.80 -0.32 -7.59
CA ASP A 99 -18.41 -0.70 -8.96
C ASP A 99 -17.58 0.41 -9.58
N ILE A 100 -16.27 0.37 -9.31
CA ILE A 100 -15.30 1.39 -9.72
C ILE A 100 -14.49 0.90 -10.92
N PRO A 101 -14.38 1.71 -12.00
CA PRO A 101 -13.50 1.39 -13.11
C PRO A 101 -12.04 1.36 -12.67
N PHE A 102 -11.22 0.56 -13.36
CA PHE A 102 -9.79 0.52 -13.12
C PHE A 102 -8.99 0.64 -14.41
N ALA A 103 -7.77 1.13 -14.29
CA ALA A 103 -6.81 1.26 -15.37
C ALA A 103 -5.38 1.02 -14.88
N PHE A 104 -4.49 0.80 -15.83
CA PHE A 104 -3.05 0.69 -15.59
C PHE A 104 -2.28 1.20 -16.82
N ASN A 105 -0.97 1.42 -16.70
CA ASN A 105 -0.15 1.81 -17.83
C ASN A 105 0.67 0.65 -18.40
N ARG A 106 1.06 0.80 -19.65
CA ARG A 106 2.17 0.08 -20.26
C ARG A 106 3.45 0.91 -20.09
N LYS A 107 4.60 0.25 -19.95
CA LYS A 107 5.89 0.94 -19.99
C LYS A 107 6.36 1.24 -21.41
N GLU A 108 5.79 0.54 -22.40
CA GLU A 108 6.10 0.73 -23.83
C GLU A 108 4.84 1.18 -24.58
N VAL A 109 5.00 2.22 -25.38
CA VAL A 109 3.92 2.72 -26.24
C VAL A 109 3.70 1.71 -27.38
N LYS A 110 2.44 1.31 -27.62
CA LYS A 110 2.09 0.51 -28.80
C LYS A 110 1.67 1.43 -29.94
N ASP A 111 2.27 1.20 -31.10
CA ASP A 111 1.95 1.94 -32.33
C ASP A 111 0.71 1.38 -33.07
N HIS A 112 0.17 0.24 -32.65
CA HIS A 112 -0.92 -0.46 -33.33
C HIS A 112 -2.01 -0.96 -32.37
N GLY A 113 -3.27 -0.93 -32.84
CA GLY A 113 -4.45 -1.39 -32.10
C GLY A 113 -5.00 -0.28 -31.20
N GLU A 114 -5.39 -0.62 -29.97
CA GLU A 114 -5.70 0.36 -28.93
C GLU A 114 -4.38 1.05 -28.51
N GLY A 115 -4.02 2.11 -29.25
CA GLY A 115 -2.81 2.89 -29.03
C GLY A 115 -2.79 3.56 -27.66
N GLY A 116 -1.58 4.07 -27.28
CA GLY A 116 -1.41 4.83 -26.05
C GLY A 116 -0.77 4.03 -24.91
N VAL A 117 -0.62 4.70 -23.79
CA VAL A 117 0.05 4.20 -22.59
C VAL A 117 -0.94 3.56 -21.63
N ILE A 118 -2.20 4.00 -21.63
CA ILE A 118 -3.24 3.54 -20.68
C ILE A 118 -4.00 2.32 -21.23
N VAL A 119 -4.27 1.37 -20.34
CA VAL A 119 -5.08 0.17 -20.57
C VAL A 119 -6.17 0.10 -19.50
N GLY A 120 -7.37 -0.29 -19.90
CA GLY A 120 -8.57 -0.32 -19.07
C GLY A 120 -9.44 0.89 -19.32
N ALA A 121 -10.04 1.44 -18.29
CA ALA A 121 -10.91 2.61 -18.41
C ALA A 121 -10.10 3.89 -18.73
N PRO A 122 -10.66 4.87 -19.45
CA PRO A 122 -10.06 6.18 -19.62
C PRO A 122 -9.77 6.84 -18.26
N LEU A 123 -8.62 7.52 -18.13
CA LEU A 123 -8.32 8.27 -16.91
C LEU A 123 -9.14 9.55 -16.87
N GLU A 124 -10.24 9.52 -16.14
CA GLU A 124 -11.16 10.64 -15.98
C GLU A 124 -11.55 10.82 -14.51
N GLY A 125 -11.82 12.05 -14.09
CA GLY A 125 -12.20 12.36 -12.72
C GLY A 125 -11.06 12.27 -11.72
N ARG A 126 -11.35 11.75 -10.53
CA ARG A 126 -10.41 11.63 -9.39
C ARG A 126 -9.79 10.24 -9.39
N ILE A 127 -8.49 10.18 -9.50
CA ILE A 127 -7.74 8.93 -9.65
C ILE A 127 -7.05 8.55 -8.35
N LEU A 128 -7.41 7.39 -7.79
CA LEU A 128 -6.72 6.77 -6.66
C LEU A 128 -5.65 5.81 -7.19
N VAL A 129 -4.41 6.05 -6.84
CA VAL A 129 -3.28 5.17 -7.20
C VAL A 129 -3.17 4.04 -6.19
N ILE A 130 -2.95 2.80 -6.65
CA ILE A 130 -2.67 1.65 -5.78
C ILE A 130 -1.29 1.09 -6.06
N ASP A 131 -0.46 0.94 -5.02
CA ASP A 131 0.87 0.35 -5.12
C ASP A 131 1.16 -0.53 -3.87
N ASP A 132 2.26 -1.28 -3.87
CA ASP A 132 2.63 -2.12 -2.72
C ASP A 132 3.19 -1.30 -1.55
N VAL A 133 4.18 -0.47 -1.79
CA VAL A 133 4.83 0.43 -0.81
C VAL A 133 5.33 1.69 -1.51
N ILE A 134 5.51 2.76 -0.75
CA ILE A 134 6.21 3.97 -1.22
C ILE A 134 7.60 3.98 -0.58
N SER A 135 8.65 3.92 -1.40
CA SER A 135 10.05 4.02 -0.92
C SER A 135 10.67 5.38 -1.22
N ALA A 136 10.86 5.71 -2.49
CA ALA A 136 11.41 7.00 -2.95
C ALA A 136 10.38 7.90 -3.65
N GLY A 137 9.12 7.46 -3.73
CA GLY A 137 8.03 8.20 -4.37
C GLY A 137 8.12 8.31 -5.90
N THR A 138 9.05 7.61 -6.56
CA THR A 138 9.23 7.70 -8.02
C THR A 138 8.00 7.19 -8.77
N SER A 139 7.47 6.03 -8.38
CA SER A 139 6.26 5.47 -8.98
C SER A 139 5.05 6.40 -8.85
N VAL A 140 4.93 7.07 -7.70
CA VAL A 140 3.85 8.04 -7.45
C VAL A 140 4.02 9.26 -8.37
N ARG A 141 5.22 9.81 -8.49
CA ARG A 141 5.49 10.97 -9.38
C ARG A 141 5.19 10.64 -10.84
N GLU A 142 5.65 9.49 -11.33
CA GLU A 142 5.34 9.02 -12.69
C GLU A 142 3.82 8.87 -12.89
N SER A 143 3.11 8.33 -11.90
CA SER A 143 1.64 8.19 -11.94
C SER A 143 0.95 9.55 -11.99
N VAL A 144 1.40 10.52 -11.19
CA VAL A 144 0.85 11.88 -11.17
C VAL A 144 1.04 12.56 -12.53
N ASP A 145 2.20 12.40 -13.18
CA ASP A 145 2.45 12.97 -14.50
C ASP A 145 1.49 12.35 -15.54
N ILE A 146 1.33 11.03 -15.55
CA ILE A 146 0.38 10.33 -16.41
C ILE A 146 -1.07 10.81 -16.18
N ILE A 147 -1.49 10.96 -14.93
CA ILE A 147 -2.82 11.43 -14.55
C ILE A 147 -3.05 12.85 -15.08
N LYS A 148 -2.09 13.75 -14.90
CA LYS A 148 -2.15 15.14 -15.39
C LYS A 148 -2.18 15.22 -16.91
N ASP A 149 -1.38 14.40 -17.59
CA ASP A 149 -1.35 14.36 -19.06
C ASP A 149 -2.70 13.93 -19.65
N ASN A 150 -3.49 13.18 -18.88
CA ASN A 150 -4.87 12.81 -19.25
C ASN A 150 -5.93 13.80 -18.71
N SER A 151 -5.53 14.96 -18.20
CA SER A 151 -6.43 15.99 -17.64
C SER A 151 -7.30 15.48 -16.47
N ALA A 152 -6.86 14.44 -15.79
CA ALA A 152 -7.52 13.89 -14.60
C ALA A 152 -6.92 14.47 -13.31
N THR A 153 -7.57 14.22 -12.19
CA THR A 153 -7.16 14.72 -10.86
C THR A 153 -6.56 13.60 -10.02
N PHE A 154 -5.38 13.80 -9.47
CA PHE A 154 -4.79 12.87 -8.51
C PHE A 154 -5.50 12.99 -7.15
N ALA A 155 -6.14 11.90 -6.70
CA ALA A 155 -6.94 11.87 -5.46
C ALA A 155 -6.16 11.38 -4.24
N GLY A 156 -5.17 10.52 -4.44
CA GLY A 156 -4.39 9.94 -3.36
C GLY A 156 -3.74 8.62 -3.75
N VAL A 157 -3.16 7.96 -2.77
CA VAL A 157 -2.52 6.66 -2.92
C VAL A 157 -3.01 5.71 -1.84
N VAL A 158 -3.15 4.43 -2.18
CA VAL A 158 -3.31 3.35 -1.20
C VAL A 158 -2.17 2.35 -1.35
N ILE A 159 -1.56 1.97 -0.21
CA ILE A 159 -0.45 1.01 -0.14
C ILE A 159 -0.71 -0.08 0.89
N SER A 160 0.10 -1.13 0.89
CA SER A 160 -0.05 -2.22 1.87
C SER A 160 0.53 -1.87 3.24
N LEU A 161 1.73 -1.29 3.28
CA LEU A 161 2.43 -0.99 4.53
C LEU A 161 3.07 0.41 4.48
N ASP A 162 2.68 1.26 5.41
CA ASP A 162 3.41 2.48 5.75
C ASP A 162 4.45 2.16 6.84
N ARG A 163 5.73 2.24 6.47
CA ARG A 163 6.83 1.98 7.40
C ARG A 163 7.07 3.10 8.39
N GLN A 164 6.46 4.27 8.19
CA GLN A 164 6.63 5.48 9.02
C GLN A 164 8.11 5.81 9.28
N GLU A 165 8.95 5.65 8.25
CA GLU A 165 10.40 5.88 8.33
C GLU A 165 10.79 7.16 7.61
N ARG A 166 11.71 7.92 8.21
CA ARG A 166 12.34 9.07 7.54
C ARG A 166 13.09 8.62 6.30
N GLY A 167 12.90 9.35 5.21
CA GLY A 167 13.65 9.21 3.98
C GLY A 167 15.09 9.76 4.10
N GLN A 168 15.55 10.41 3.07
CA GLN A 168 16.85 11.14 3.07
C GLN A 168 16.74 12.48 3.83
N ARG A 169 15.53 12.99 4.02
CA ARG A 169 15.20 14.19 4.79
C ARG A 169 14.50 13.79 6.10
N ASP A 170 14.04 14.77 6.87
CA ASP A 170 13.34 14.54 8.15
C ASP A 170 11.93 13.99 8.00
N ARG A 171 11.41 13.88 6.76
CA ARG A 171 10.07 13.37 6.44
C ARG A 171 10.13 11.97 5.85
N SER A 172 9.05 11.21 6.01
CA SER A 172 8.85 9.98 5.26
C SER A 172 8.50 10.27 3.81
N ALA A 173 8.69 9.28 2.92
CA ALA A 173 8.28 9.40 1.52
C ALA A 173 6.76 9.63 1.38
N ILE A 174 5.96 9.10 2.29
CA ILE A 174 4.52 9.33 2.35
C ILE A 174 4.22 10.79 2.70
N GLN A 175 4.83 11.31 3.77
CA GLN A 175 4.66 12.71 4.16
C GLN A 175 5.11 13.69 3.05
N GLU A 176 6.13 13.33 2.26
CA GLU A 176 6.53 14.11 1.09
C GLU A 176 5.42 14.11 0.02
N VAL A 177 4.85 12.93 -0.32
CA VAL A 177 3.73 12.82 -1.28
C VAL A 177 2.53 13.63 -0.83
N GLU A 178 2.13 13.50 0.43
CA GLU A 178 0.99 14.24 1.00
C GLU A 178 1.21 15.75 0.94
N SER A 179 2.41 16.19 1.32
CA SER A 179 2.77 17.62 1.30
C SER A 179 2.89 18.20 -0.11
N ASP A 180 3.49 17.44 -1.05
CA ASP A 180 3.77 17.93 -2.39
C ASP A 180 2.52 18.01 -3.26
N TYR A 181 1.55 17.12 -3.03
CA TYR A 181 0.34 17.01 -3.84
C TYR A 181 -0.94 17.40 -3.13
N GLY A 182 -0.92 17.62 -1.81
CA GLY A 182 -2.11 17.95 -1.02
C GLY A 182 -3.15 16.84 -0.98
N VAL A 183 -2.71 15.58 -1.00
CA VAL A 183 -3.55 14.38 -1.01
C VAL A 183 -3.28 13.51 0.21
N GLU A 184 -4.12 12.53 0.45
CA GLU A 184 -3.95 11.53 1.50
C GLU A 184 -3.32 10.25 0.96
N VAL A 185 -2.48 9.61 1.77
CA VAL A 185 -1.95 8.27 1.52
C VAL A 185 -2.52 7.30 2.54
N ALA A 186 -3.41 6.42 2.09
CA ALA A 186 -3.94 5.34 2.91
C ALA A 186 -3.02 4.11 2.89
N SER A 187 -3.04 3.34 3.96
CA SER A 187 -2.35 2.04 4.01
C SER A 187 -3.23 0.98 4.66
N ILE A 188 -3.03 -0.30 4.29
CA ILE A 188 -3.70 -1.40 4.99
C ILE A 188 -3.27 -1.39 6.45
N VAL A 189 -1.95 -1.31 6.69
CA VAL A 189 -1.35 -1.18 8.02
C VAL A 189 -0.17 -0.22 8.00
N ASN A 190 0.18 0.30 9.16
CA ASN A 190 1.39 1.08 9.37
C ASN A 190 2.28 0.46 10.47
N LEU A 191 3.44 1.06 10.74
CA LEU A 191 4.38 0.58 11.76
C LEU A 191 3.77 0.60 13.17
N GLU A 192 2.91 1.58 13.50
CA GLU A 192 2.22 1.64 14.79
C GLU A 192 1.24 0.47 14.96
N ASP A 193 0.50 0.12 13.89
CA ASP A 193 -0.37 -1.06 13.86
C ASP A 193 0.44 -2.34 14.11
N MET A 194 1.61 -2.47 13.46
CA MET A 194 2.52 -3.61 13.65
C MET A 194 3.01 -3.69 15.09
N ILE A 195 3.47 -2.59 15.69
CA ILE A 195 3.90 -2.55 17.09
C ILE A 195 2.76 -2.95 18.03
N THR A 196 1.54 -2.46 17.75
CA THR A 196 0.37 -2.79 18.54
C THR A 196 0.02 -4.27 18.44
N TYR A 197 0.10 -4.85 17.25
CA TYR A 197 -0.12 -6.27 17.04
C TYR A 197 0.90 -7.15 17.78
N LEU A 198 2.19 -6.79 17.69
CA LEU A 198 3.26 -7.57 18.34
C LEU A 198 3.21 -7.54 19.87
N LYS A 199 2.62 -6.51 20.47
CA LYS A 199 2.43 -6.44 21.95
C LYS A 199 1.60 -7.60 22.49
N ASP A 200 0.70 -8.12 21.68
CA ASP A 200 -0.22 -9.20 22.06
C ASP A 200 0.36 -10.60 21.83
N LEU A 201 1.57 -10.69 21.27
CA LEU A 201 2.22 -11.94 20.89
C LEU A 201 3.50 -12.17 21.70
N PRO A 202 3.46 -12.98 22.77
CA PRO A 202 4.64 -13.24 23.63
C PRO A 202 5.85 -13.77 22.85
N ASP A 203 5.61 -14.60 21.85
CA ASP A 203 6.68 -15.21 21.03
C ASP A 203 7.45 -14.17 20.20
N PHE A 204 6.90 -12.96 20.02
CA PHE A 204 7.52 -11.85 19.30
C PHE A 204 8.09 -10.75 20.20
N ALA A 205 8.25 -10.99 21.49
CA ALA A 205 8.74 -9.97 22.43
C ALA A 205 10.09 -9.35 22.01
N ASN A 206 11.05 -10.16 21.56
CA ASN A 206 12.34 -9.68 21.07
C ASN A 206 12.22 -8.88 19.78
N SER A 207 11.33 -9.29 18.88
CA SER A 207 11.03 -8.57 17.63
C SER A 207 10.39 -7.23 17.92
N LEU A 208 9.46 -7.17 18.86
CA LEU A 208 8.82 -5.95 19.31
C LEU A 208 9.85 -4.92 19.83
N ASP A 209 10.77 -5.36 20.69
CA ASP A 209 11.81 -4.47 21.24
C ASP A 209 12.73 -3.93 20.13
N SER A 210 13.10 -4.79 19.18
CA SER A 210 13.92 -4.39 18.04
C SER A 210 13.19 -3.40 17.13
N VAL A 211 11.91 -3.61 16.85
CA VAL A 211 11.07 -2.72 16.04
C VAL A 211 10.88 -1.36 16.73
N ARG A 212 10.68 -1.33 18.05
CA ARG A 212 10.58 -0.08 18.82
C ARG A 212 11.87 0.74 18.76
N LYS A 213 13.03 0.11 19.01
CA LYS A 213 14.34 0.77 18.90
C LYS A 213 14.60 1.32 17.51
N TYR A 214 14.25 0.56 16.49
CA TYR A 214 14.35 0.99 15.11
C TYR A 214 13.48 2.22 14.82
N ARG A 215 12.23 2.22 15.30
CA ARG A 215 11.32 3.37 15.20
C ARG A 215 11.87 4.60 15.92
N GLU A 216 12.43 4.47 17.13
CA GLU A 216 13.05 5.58 17.86
C GLU A 216 14.20 6.21 17.06
N GLN A 217 14.95 5.40 16.33
CA GLN A 217 16.10 5.85 15.56
C GLN A 217 15.72 6.45 14.20
N TYR A 218 14.77 5.84 13.49
CA TYR A 218 14.45 6.13 12.09
C TYR A 218 13.01 6.57 11.83
N GLY A 219 12.16 6.65 12.82
CA GLY A 219 10.75 7.05 12.66
C GLY A 219 10.60 8.49 12.17
N ALA A 220 9.54 8.75 11.38
CA ALA A 220 9.14 10.05 10.86
C ALA A 220 7.95 10.61 11.64
#